data_a782c9d06ec34e4638a3adaaf341535e
#
_entry.id   a782c9d06ec34e4638a3adaaf341535e
#
_cell.length_a   1.000
_cell.length_b   1.000
_cell.length_c   1.000
_cell.angle_alpha   90.00
_cell.angle_beta   90.00
_cell.angle_gamma   90.00
#
_symmetry.space_group_name_H-M   'P 1'
#
loop_
_entity.id
_entity.type
_entity.pdbx_description
1 polymer ?
#
loop_
_entity_poly.entity_id
_entity_poly.type
_entity_poly.pdbx_seq_one_letter_code
_entity_poly.pdbx_strand_id
1 'polypeptide(L)'
;PGLYVSVTLPYAIAEKAILVDNASIGTDQLGKYLYVVNDSNVVNVRHIEVGQLVDDNRRIVTSGLSPDEKYVTKALMKVRQGMKIMPVMK
;
A
#
# COMPACT_ATOMS: atom_id res chain seq x y z
N PRO A 1 -0.19 22.29 8.65
CA PRO A 1 -0.35 20.96 9.20
C PRO A 1 -0.78 19.96 8.14
N GLY A 2 -0.13 18.83 8.15
CA GLY A 2 -0.45 17.77 7.21
C GLY A 2 -1.40 16.75 7.82
N LEU A 3 -1.84 15.84 6.99
CA LEU A 3 -2.63 14.69 7.42
C LEU A 3 -1.69 13.60 7.89
N TYR A 4 -1.90 13.14 9.11
CA TYR A 4 -1.13 11.99 9.63
C TYR A 4 -1.74 10.71 9.12
N VAL A 5 -0.93 9.88 8.48
CA VAL A 5 -1.37 8.64 7.84
C VAL A 5 -0.42 7.52 8.24
N SER A 6 -0.97 6.39 8.67
CA SER A 6 -0.16 5.22 9.00
C SER A 6 0.33 4.56 7.72
N VAL A 7 1.63 4.32 7.66
CA VAL A 7 2.26 3.64 6.53
C VAL A 7 3.12 2.50 7.06
N THR A 8 3.41 1.54 6.19
CA THR A 8 4.30 0.44 6.54
C THR A 8 4.98 -0.07 5.29
N LEU A 9 6.07 -0.81 5.48
CA LEU A 9 6.73 -1.50 4.38
C LEU A 9 6.10 -2.88 4.21
N PRO A 10 5.98 -3.36 2.97
CA PRO A 10 5.51 -4.73 2.75
C PRO A 10 6.53 -5.73 3.27
N TYR A 11 6.06 -6.91 3.61
CA TYR A 11 6.91 -7.99 4.09
C TYR A 11 7.26 -8.91 2.93
N ALA A 12 8.54 -8.97 2.59
CA ALA A 12 9.01 -9.80 1.47
C ALA A 12 9.22 -11.23 1.96
N ILE A 13 8.49 -12.18 1.37
CA ILE A 13 8.61 -13.60 1.70
C ILE A 13 9.34 -14.36 0.61
N ALA A 14 9.43 -13.81 -0.59
CA ALA A 14 10.16 -14.38 -1.70
C ALA A 14 10.44 -13.28 -2.71
N GLU A 15 11.21 -13.60 -3.74
CA GLU A 15 11.67 -12.60 -4.70
C GLU A 15 10.52 -11.84 -5.36
N LYS A 16 9.42 -12.53 -5.67
CA LYS A 16 8.27 -11.91 -6.31
C LYS A 16 6.99 -12.10 -5.50
N ALA A 17 7.13 -12.32 -4.20
CA ALA A 17 5.98 -12.51 -3.34
C ALA A 17 6.16 -11.66 -2.10
N ILE A 18 5.37 -10.62 -2.00
CA ILE A 18 5.40 -9.74 -0.83
C ILE A 18 4.02 -9.73 -0.20
N LEU A 19 3.99 -9.57 1.11
CA LEU A 19 2.75 -9.54 1.87
C LEU A 19 2.38 -8.11 2.19
N VAL A 20 1.12 -7.79 2.01
CA VAL A 20 0.56 -6.49 2.40
C VAL A 20 -0.71 -6.73 3.21
N ASP A 21 -1.08 -5.72 3.98
CA ASP A 21 -2.33 -5.75 4.72
C ASP A 21 -3.50 -5.75 3.72
N ASN A 22 -4.32 -6.79 3.77
CA ASN A 22 -5.44 -6.92 2.84
C ASN A 22 -6.42 -5.75 2.95
N ALA A 23 -6.58 -5.20 4.14
CA ALA A 23 -7.47 -4.06 4.35
C ALA A 23 -6.96 -2.78 3.67
N SER A 24 -5.68 -2.74 3.29
CA SER A 24 -5.10 -1.59 2.60
C SER A 24 -5.34 -1.62 1.09
N ILE A 25 -5.81 -2.73 0.56
CA ILE A 25 -6.00 -2.91 -0.87
C ILE A 25 -7.37 -2.36 -1.26
N GLY A 26 -7.37 -1.43 -2.22
CA GLY A 26 -8.61 -0.93 -2.81
C GLY A 26 -8.89 -1.61 -4.13
N THR A 27 -10.09 -1.38 -4.64
CA THR A 27 -10.51 -1.90 -5.93
C THR A 27 -11.16 -0.78 -6.73
N ASP A 28 -10.77 -0.65 -7.99
CA ASP A 28 -11.40 0.29 -8.90
C ASP A 28 -11.65 -0.41 -10.25
N GLN A 29 -11.97 0.38 -11.27
CA GLN A 29 -12.28 -0.18 -12.59
C GLN A 29 -11.10 -0.86 -13.25
N LEU A 30 -9.88 -0.48 -12.85
CA LEU A 30 -8.66 -1.05 -13.41
C LEU A 30 -8.16 -2.26 -12.63
N GLY A 31 -8.73 -2.52 -11.45
CA GLY A 31 -8.36 -3.67 -10.63
C GLY A 31 -7.99 -3.28 -9.21
N LYS A 32 -7.07 -4.02 -8.64
CA LYS A 32 -6.62 -3.79 -7.27
C LYS A 32 -5.51 -2.74 -7.24
N TYR A 33 -5.49 -1.94 -6.18
CA TYR A 33 -4.48 -0.90 -6.03
C TYR A 33 -4.12 -0.69 -4.56
N LEU A 34 -2.97 -0.04 -4.36
CA LEU A 34 -2.53 0.45 -3.05
C LEU A 34 -2.16 1.93 -3.19
N TYR A 35 -2.25 2.64 -2.09
CA TYR A 35 -1.69 3.97 -2.00
C TYR A 35 -0.25 3.85 -1.53
N VAL A 36 0.69 4.25 -2.38
CA VAL A 36 2.12 4.18 -2.11
C VAL A 36 2.63 5.59 -1.82
N VAL A 37 3.53 5.71 -0.87
CA VAL A 37 4.09 7.00 -0.48
C VAL A 37 5.53 7.09 -0.97
N ASN A 38 5.84 8.13 -1.73
CA ASN A 38 7.19 8.33 -2.25
C ASN A 38 8.09 9.06 -1.24
N ASP A 39 9.33 9.33 -1.64
CA ASP A 39 10.30 9.98 -0.77
C ASP A 39 9.92 11.40 -0.39
N SER A 40 9.04 12.03 -1.13
CA SER A 40 8.54 13.37 -0.85
C SER A 40 7.27 13.34 -0.01
N ASN A 41 6.88 12.18 0.51
CA ASN A 41 5.67 11.98 1.31
C ASN A 41 4.40 12.30 0.53
N VAL A 42 4.43 12.04 -0.78
CA VAL A 42 3.28 12.24 -1.65
C VAL A 42 2.67 10.88 -1.97
N VAL A 43 1.35 10.81 -1.85
CA VAL A 43 0.60 9.58 -2.09
C VAL A 43 0.39 9.38 -3.58
N ASN A 44 0.65 8.17 -4.05
CA ASN A 44 0.39 7.78 -5.43
C ASN A 44 -0.42 6.49 -5.45
N VAL A 45 -1.40 6.43 -6.34
CA VAL A 45 -2.14 5.18 -6.56
C VAL A 45 -1.26 4.25 -7.39
N ARG A 46 -1.05 3.05 -6.89
CA ARG A 46 -0.27 2.05 -7.59
C ARG A 46 -1.14 0.81 -7.82
N HIS A 47 -1.42 0.50 -9.08
CA HIS A 47 -2.16 -0.72 -9.41
C HIS A 47 -1.24 -1.92 -9.28
N ILE A 48 -1.77 -2.98 -8.68
CA ILE A 48 -1.00 -4.17 -8.33
C ILE A 48 -1.72 -5.41 -8.80
N GLU A 49 -0.98 -6.50 -8.91
CA GLU A 49 -1.56 -7.82 -9.08
C GLU A 49 -1.42 -8.58 -7.77
N VAL A 50 -2.50 -9.22 -7.36
CA VAL A 50 -2.55 -9.92 -6.08
C VAL A 50 -2.71 -11.41 -6.29
N GLY A 51 -2.18 -12.17 -5.34
CA GLY A 51 -2.33 -13.61 -5.30
C GLY A 51 -3.29 -14.00 -4.19
N GLN A 52 -2.98 -15.11 -3.54
CA GLN A 52 -3.84 -15.65 -2.50
C GLN A 52 -3.81 -14.83 -1.23
N LEU A 53 -4.91 -14.90 -0.51
CA LEU A 53 -4.97 -14.42 0.85
C LEU A 53 -4.24 -15.43 1.73
N VAL A 54 -3.23 -14.98 2.47
CA VAL A 54 -2.41 -15.87 3.29
C VAL A 54 -3.10 -16.21 4.60
N ASP A 55 -3.70 -15.19 5.20
CA ASP A 55 -4.51 -15.36 6.40
C ASP A 55 -5.63 -14.34 6.34
N ASP A 56 -6.32 -14.10 7.43
CA ASP A 56 -7.47 -13.19 7.42
C ASP A 56 -7.08 -11.75 7.10
N ASN A 57 -5.79 -11.41 7.23
CA ASN A 57 -5.36 -10.01 7.17
C ASN A 57 -4.33 -9.71 6.09
N ARG A 58 -3.73 -10.72 5.47
CA ARG A 58 -2.61 -10.49 4.57
C ARG A 58 -2.81 -11.14 3.23
N ARG A 59 -2.44 -10.43 2.20
CA ARG A 59 -2.55 -10.91 0.82
C ARG A 59 -1.20 -10.80 0.13
N ILE A 60 -0.92 -11.78 -0.72
CA ILE A 60 0.29 -11.77 -1.53
C ILE A 60 0.11 -10.79 -2.68
N VAL A 61 1.10 -9.94 -2.92
CA VAL A 61 1.19 -9.09 -4.11
C VAL A 61 2.26 -9.70 -5.01
N THR A 62 1.89 -9.99 -6.23
CA THR A 62 2.77 -10.65 -7.20
C THR A 62 3.46 -9.68 -8.13
N SER A 63 2.91 -8.49 -8.35
CA SER A 63 3.58 -7.45 -9.13
C SER A 63 3.00 -6.08 -8.80
N GLY A 64 3.74 -5.05 -9.18
CA GLY A 64 3.31 -3.66 -9.03
C GLY A 64 3.80 -2.97 -7.77
N LEU A 65 4.44 -3.69 -6.85
CA LEU A 65 4.93 -3.12 -5.60
C LEU A 65 6.31 -3.67 -5.28
N SER A 66 7.20 -2.82 -4.81
CA SER A 66 8.54 -3.22 -4.36
C SER A 66 8.59 -3.27 -2.85
N PRO A 67 9.44 -4.14 -2.26
CA PRO A 67 9.51 -4.27 -0.79
C PRO A 67 10.04 -3.02 -0.09
N ASP A 68 10.67 -2.13 -0.80
CA ASP A 68 11.17 -0.87 -0.23
C ASP A 68 10.20 0.29 -0.36
N GLU A 69 9.01 0.05 -0.91
CA GLU A 69 7.99 1.09 -1.05
C GLU A 69 6.99 1.02 0.10
N LYS A 70 6.81 2.16 0.77
CA LYS A 70 5.83 2.26 1.85
C LYS A 70 4.42 2.39 1.29
N TYR A 71 3.46 1.79 1.94
CA TYR A 71 2.07 1.93 1.54
C TYR A 71 1.21 2.34 2.73
N VAL A 72 0.09 2.96 2.43
CA VAL A 72 -0.85 3.45 3.45
C VAL A 72 -1.65 2.29 4.01
N THR A 73 -1.65 2.14 5.34
CA THR A 73 -2.39 1.07 6.01
C THR A 73 -3.68 1.53 6.65
N LYS A 74 -3.80 2.83 6.94
CA LYS A 74 -5.00 3.39 7.54
C LYS A 74 -5.36 4.69 6.85
N ALA A 75 -6.57 5.16 7.08
CA ALA A 75 -7.07 6.42 6.55
C ALA A 75 -7.22 6.40 5.01
N LEU A 76 -7.52 5.23 4.44
CA LEU A 76 -7.67 5.09 3.00
C LEU A 76 -8.72 6.03 2.43
N MET A 77 -9.76 6.32 3.18
CA MET A 77 -10.85 7.18 2.71
C MET A 77 -10.47 8.65 2.70
N LYS A 78 -9.35 8.99 3.35
CA LYS A 78 -8.90 10.38 3.47
C LYS A 78 -7.73 10.73 2.59
N VAL A 79 -7.13 9.74 1.92
CA VAL A 79 -5.97 9.97 1.08
C VAL A 79 -6.36 9.93 -0.40
N ARG A 80 -5.61 10.67 -1.20
CA ARG A 80 -5.82 10.75 -2.65
C ARG A 80 -4.47 10.80 -3.33
N GLN A 81 -4.47 10.45 -4.59
CA GLN A 81 -3.26 10.56 -5.38
C GLN A 81 -2.79 12.01 -5.40
N GLY A 82 -1.48 12.20 -5.22
CA GLY A 82 -0.88 13.52 -5.21
C GLY A 82 -0.94 14.24 -3.90
N MET A 83 -1.62 13.67 -2.91
CA MET A 83 -1.74 14.29 -1.59
C MET A 83 -0.44 14.13 -0.82
N LYS A 84 0.00 15.22 -0.19
CA LYS A 84 1.15 15.17 0.70
C LYS A 84 0.69 14.83 2.10
N ILE A 85 1.38 13.89 2.74
CA ILE A 85 0.99 13.39 4.05
C ILE A 85 2.17 13.44 5.01
N MET A 86 1.85 13.22 6.29
CA MET A 86 2.85 13.01 7.34
C MET A 86 2.85 11.52 7.68
N PRO A 87 3.82 10.75 7.17
CA PRO A 87 3.79 9.29 7.39
C PRO A 87 4.13 8.94 8.83
N VAL A 88 3.37 8.01 9.38
CA VAL A 88 3.62 7.44 10.69
C VAL A 88 3.92 5.96 10.50
N MET A 89 5.15 5.58 10.76
CA MET A 89 5.56 4.19 10.60
C MET A 89 5.04 3.34 11.75
N LYS A 90 4.63 2.14 11.40
CA LYS A 90 4.20 1.15 12.38
C LYS A 90 5.09 -0.05 12.39
#